data_dbf1bf0a65f7fa155b13234233259849
#
_entry.id   dbf1bf0a65f7fa155b13234233259849
#
_cell.length_a   1.000
_cell.length_b   1.000
_cell.length_c   1.000
_cell.angle_alpha   90.00
_cell.angle_beta   90.00
_cell.angle_gamma   90.00
#
_symmetry.space_group_name_H-M   'P 1'
#
loop_
_entity.id
_entity.type
_entity.pdbx_description
1 polymer ?
#
loop_
_entity_poly.entity_id
_entity_poly.type
_entity_poly.pdbx_seq_one_letter_code
_entity_poly.pdbx_strand_id
1 'polypeptide(L)'
;MTNCLVIGAGIVGMTTALKLAENGKNVTILDCKNKGQASNNAGGILFPLSPWNDSKFMQELCISGHDEYNKLFLRLSGDKKKSINFTKSNILIFGKNLISASKWYRNNNFV
;
A
#
# COMPACT_ATOMS: atom_id res chain seq x y z
N MET A 1 -15.93 -21.02 -14.36
CA MET A 1 -15.10 -19.88 -13.88
C MET A 1 -15.99 -18.89 -13.14
N THR A 2 -15.53 -18.36 -12.01
CA THR A 2 -16.32 -17.36 -11.25
C THR A 2 -16.04 -15.97 -11.84
N ASN A 3 -17.11 -15.24 -12.15
CA ASN A 3 -17.02 -13.85 -12.60
C ASN A 3 -17.09 -12.91 -11.40
N CYS A 4 -16.18 -11.96 -11.34
CA CYS A 4 -16.09 -10.94 -10.27
C CYS A 4 -16.19 -9.54 -10.88
N LEU A 5 -17.00 -8.68 -10.28
CA LEU A 5 -17.07 -7.27 -10.62
C LEU A 5 -16.44 -6.47 -9.49
N VAL A 6 -15.44 -5.67 -9.82
CA VAL A 6 -14.80 -4.73 -8.89
C VAL A 6 -15.24 -3.31 -9.24
N ILE A 7 -15.82 -2.61 -8.28
CA ILE A 7 -16.27 -1.22 -8.46
C ILE A 7 -15.22 -0.28 -7.89
N GLY A 8 -14.64 0.54 -8.76
CA GLY A 8 -13.57 1.47 -8.47
C GLY A 8 -12.20 0.98 -8.93
N ALA A 9 -11.51 1.81 -9.73
CA ALA A 9 -10.14 1.57 -10.22
C ALA A 9 -9.08 2.35 -9.44
N GLY A 10 -9.34 2.68 -8.18
CA GLY A 10 -8.31 3.16 -7.25
C GLY A 10 -7.36 2.03 -6.86
N ILE A 11 -6.33 2.34 -6.06
CA ILE A 11 -5.30 1.36 -5.68
C ILE A 11 -5.89 0.11 -5.02
N VAL A 12 -6.90 0.26 -4.18
CA VAL A 12 -7.58 -0.87 -3.51
C VAL A 12 -8.30 -1.76 -4.53
N GLY A 13 -9.09 -1.16 -5.42
CA GLY A 13 -9.83 -1.93 -6.43
C GLY A 13 -8.89 -2.63 -7.41
N MET A 14 -7.84 -1.95 -7.88
CA MET A 14 -6.87 -2.53 -8.81
C MET A 14 -6.08 -3.67 -8.18
N THR A 15 -5.62 -3.55 -6.95
CA THR A 15 -4.89 -4.62 -6.25
C THR A 15 -5.81 -5.80 -5.92
N THR A 16 -7.07 -5.54 -5.56
CA THR A 16 -8.08 -6.59 -5.36
C THR A 16 -8.35 -7.34 -6.68
N ALA A 17 -8.56 -6.62 -7.77
CA ALA A 17 -8.77 -7.21 -9.09
C ALA A 17 -7.58 -8.07 -9.54
N LEU A 18 -6.36 -7.60 -9.31
CA LEU A 18 -5.14 -8.33 -9.59
C LEU A 18 -5.10 -9.65 -8.81
N LYS A 19 -5.35 -9.61 -7.50
CA LYS A 19 -5.35 -10.81 -6.65
C LYS A 19 -6.44 -11.81 -7.06
N LEU A 20 -7.63 -11.33 -7.44
CA LEU A 20 -8.71 -12.19 -7.95
C LEU A 20 -8.31 -12.86 -9.27
N ALA A 21 -7.72 -12.10 -10.20
CA ALA A 21 -7.27 -12.63 -11.49
C ALA A 21 -6.15 -13.67 -11.31
N GLU A 22 -5.19 -13.44 -10.41
CA GLU A 22 -4.14 -14.40 -10.02
C GLU A 22 -4.71 -15.71 -9.47
N ASN A 23 -5.89 -15.65 -8.85
CA ASN A 23 -6.63 -16.83 -8.36
C ASN A 23 -7.59 -17.41 -9.41
N GLY A 24 -7.38 -17.12 -10.69
CA GLY A 24 -8.13 -17.71 -11.80
C GLY A 24 -9.57 -17.22 -11.93
N LYS A 25 -9.89 -16.03 -11.41
CA LYS A 25 -11.23 -15.44 -11.58
C LYS A 25 -11.26 -14.54 -12.82
N ASN A 26 -12.40 -14.50 -13.49
CA ASN A 26 -12.66 -13.48 -14.51
C ASN A 26 -13.03 -12.18 -13.80
N VAL A 27 -12.26 -11.11 -14.01
CA VAL A 27 -12.45 -9.86 -13.29
C VAL A 27 -12.78 -8.74 -14.26
N THR A 28 -13.88 -8.04 -13.99
CA THR A 28 -14.24 -6.79 -14.65
C THR A 28 -14.11 -5.66 -13.65
N ILE A 29 -13.44 -4.57 -14.03
CA ILE A 29 -13.34 -3.35 -13.21
C ILE A 29 -14.24 -2.29 -13.81
N LEU A 30 -15.10 -1.71 -12.98
CA LEU A 30 -15.96 -0.58 -13.33
C LEU A 30 -15.51 0.66 -12.57
N ASP A 31 -15.26 1.77 -13.26
CA ASP A 31 -14.83 3.02 -12.65
C ASP A 31 -15.54 4.22 -13.27
N CYS A 32 -15.96 5.15 -12.43
CA CYS A 32 -16.65 6.37 -12.86
C CYS A 32 -15.72 7.50 -13.32
N LYS A 33 -14.40 7.32 -13.18
CA LYS A 33 -13.36 8.30 -13.56
C LYS A 33 -13.56 9.70 -12.97
N ASN A 34 -14.08 9.79 -11.74
CA ASN A 34 -14.30 11.07 -11.08
C ASN A 34 -12.97 11.83 -10.86
N LYS A 35 -13.01 13.14 -11.05
CA LYS A 35 -11.91 14.02 -10.62
C LYS A 35 -11.86 14.00 -9.09
N GLY A 36 -10.68 13.82 -8.50
CA GLY A 36 -10.50 13.81 -7.06
C GLY A 36 -10.44 12.41 -6.43
N GLN A 37 -10.28 11.36 -7.22
CA GLN A 37 -9.97 10.01 -6.70
C GLN A 37 -8.74 10.05 -5.80
N ALA A 38 -8.86 9.46 -4.60
CA ALA A 38 -7.80 9.48 -3.59
C ALA A 38 -6.46 8.94 -4.11
N SER A 39 -6.48 7.84 -4.87
CA SER A 39 -5.25 7.23 -5.41
C SER A 39 -4.52 8.13 -6.42
N ASN A 40 -5.23 8.96 -7.16
CA ASN A 40 -4.64 9.90 -8.13
C ASN A 40 -4.05 11.14 -7.47
N ASN A 41 -4.47 11.44 -6.25
CA ASN A 41 -4.04 12.62 -5.49
C ASN A 41 -3.16 12.25 -4.30
N ALA A 42 -2.88 10.97 -4.08
CA ALA A 42 -2.04 10.51 -2.98
C ALA A 42 -0.57 10.90 -3.20
N GLY A 43 0.11 11.25 -2.12
CA GLY A 43 1.53 11.63 -2.15
C GLY A 43 2.51 10.46 -2.38
N GLY A 44 2.02 9.24 -2.55
CA GLY A 44 2.84 8.07 -2.84
C GLY A 44 3.67 7.56 -1.65
N ILE A 45 3.37 7.99 -0.44
CA ILE A 45 4.04 7.50 0.78
C ILE A 45 3.38 6.19 1.19
N LEU A 46 4.16 5.11 1.23
CA LEU A 46 3.68 3.75 1.51
C LEU A 46 3.81 3.33 2.98
N PHE A 47 4.24 4.23 3.84
CA PHE A 47 4.44 3.94 5.24
C PHE A 47 3.54 4.81 6.13
N PRO A 48 2.94 4.27 7.19
CA PRO A 48 2.16 5.09 8.11
C PRO A 48 3.06 6.10 8.82
N LEU A 49 2.69 7.37 8.78
CA LEU A 49 3.52 8.47 9.32
C LEU A 49 3.59 8.46 10.85
N SER A 50 2.59 7.90 11.52
CA SER A 50 2.50 7.89 13.00
C SER A 50 1.87 6.60 13.52
N PRO A 51 2.42 5.42 13.18
CA PRO A 51 1.79 4.14 13.48
C PRO A 51 1.59 3.87 14.98
N TRP A 52 2.40 4.48 15.83
CA TRP A 52 2.27 4.40 17.29
C TRP A 52 0.99 5.05 17.86
N ASN A 53 0.29 5.85 17.05
CA ASN A 53 -1.00 6.44 17.40
C ASN A 53 -2.19 5.61 16.91
N ASP A 54 -1.94 4.61 16.10
CA ASP A 54 -2.97 3.78 15.50
C ASP A 54 -3.35 2.60 16.40
N SER A 55 -4.54 2.04 16.18
CA SER A 55 -4.91 0.79 16.81
C SER A 55 -3.98 -0.35 16.38
N LYS A 56 -3.85 -1.38 17.22
CA LYS A 56 -3.03 -2.54 16.93
C LYS A 56 -3.41 -3.19 15.58
N PHE A 57 -4.70 -3.28 15.29
CA PHE A 57 -5.20 -3.80 14.01
C PHE A 57 -4.69 -2.97 12.81
N MET A 58 -4.74 -1.64 12.90
CA MET A 58 -4.23 -0.77 11.83
C MET A 58 -2.72 -0.89 11.67
N GLN A 59 -1.98 -1.01 12.77
CA GLN A 59 -0.53 -1.24 12.71
C GLN A 59 -0.20 -2.53 11.97
N GLU A 60 -0.86 -3.64 12.32
CA GLU A 60 -0.68 -4.95 11.67
C GLU A 60 -1.04 -4.90 10.18
N LEU A 61 -2.14 -4.22 9.83
CA LEU A 61 -2.57 -4.04 8.45
C LEU A 61 -1.54 -3.25 7.63
N CYS A 62 -1.00 -2.17 8.18
CA CYS A 62 0.01 -1.35 7.52
C CYS A 62 1.33 -2.09 7.32
N ILE A 63 1.78 -2.85 8.32
CA ILE A 63 3.00 -3.66 8.23
C ILE A 63 2.84 -4.73 7.14
N SER A 64 1.74 -5.48 7.18
CA SER A 64 1.44 -6.49 6.16
C SER A 64 1.31 -5.87 4.76
N GLY A 65 0.66 -4.71 4.65
CA GLY A 65 0.54 -3.97 3.40
C GLY A 65 1.88 -3.53 2.82
N HIS A 66 2.80 -3.07 3.66
CA HIS A 66 4.15 -2.70 3.24
C HIS A 66 4.90 -3.87 2.60
N ASP A 67 4.82 -5.06 3.20
CA ASP A 67 5.46 -6.26 2.66
C ASP A 67 4.86 -6.67 1.30
N GLU A 68 3.54 -6.58 1.17
CA GLU A 68 2.86 -6.87 -0.10
C GLU A 68 3.21 -5.84 -1.19
N TYR A 69 3.38 -4.56 -0.85
CA TYR A 69 3.86 -3.55 -1.79
C TYR A 69 5.28 -3.84 -2.28
N ASN A 70 6.19 -4.27 -1.40
CA ASN A 70 7.54 -4.65 -1.78
C ASN A 70 7.53 -5.83 -2.78
N LYS A 71 6.72 -6.85 -2.52
CA LYS A 71 6.55 -7.99 -3.44
C LYS A 71 5.97 -7.56 -4.78
N LEU A 72 4.94 -6.71 -4.77
CA LEU A 72 4.30 -6.19 -5.97
C LEU A 72 5.28 -5.35 -6.79
N PHE A 73 6.05 -4.48 -6.13
CA PHE A 73 7.07 -3.65 -6.77
C PHE A 73 8.12 -4.50 -7.49
N LEU A 74 8.69 -5.49 -6.80
CA LEU A 74 9.70 -6.39 -7.40
C LEU A 74 9.16 -7.10 -8.63
N ARG A 75 7.92 -7.53 -8.58
CA ARG A 75 7.25 -8.21 -9.69
C ARG A 75 7.02 -7.30 -10.90
N LEU A 76 6.56 -6.07 -10.66
CA LEU A 76 6.31 -5.08 -11.71
C LEU A 76 7.59 -4.49 -12.30
N SER A 77 8.66 -4.37 -11.51
CA SER A 77 9.97 -3.85 -11.95
C SER A 77 10.72 -4.81 -12.87
N GLY A 78 10.39 -6.10 -12.85
CA GLY A 78 10.94 -7.11 -13.76
C GLY A 78 10.52 -6.89 -15.23
N ASP A 79 9.47 -6.13 -15.48
CA ASP A 79 9.04 -5.78 -16.83
C ASP A 79 9.74 -4.48 -17.27
N LYS A 80 10.83 -4.62 -18.04
CA LYS A 80 11.74 -3.52 -18.47
C LYS A 80 11.06 -2.34 -19.18
N LYS A 81 9.77 -2.43 -19.47
CA LYS A 81 8.98 -1.40 -20.16
C LYS A 81 8.32 -0.38 -19.23
N LYS A 82 8.32 -0.59 -17.92
CA LYS A 82 7.70 0.32 -16.96
C LYS A 82 8.68 0.66 -15.85
N SER A 83 9.27 1.85 -15.91
CA SER A 83 10.03 2.38 -14.78
C SER A 83 9.05 2.82 -13.68
N ILE A 84 8.93 2.02 -12.64
CA ILE A 84 8.24 2.43 -11.42
C ILE A 84 9.31 3.01 -10.51
N ASN A 85 9.20 4.30 -10.20
CA ASN A 85 10.08 4.92 -9.22
C ASN A 85 9.66 4.50 -7.82
N PHE A 86 10.50 3.70 -7.19
CA PHE A 86 10.35 3.31 -5.79
C PHE A 86 11.61 3.73 -5.04
N THR A 87 11.49 4.76 -4.22
CA THR A 87 12.62 5.32 -3.49
C THR A 87 12.47 5.02 -2.00
N LYS A 88 13.48 4.40 -1.43
CA LYS A 88 13.57 4.24 0.02
C LYS A 88 14.03 5.55 0.64
N SER A 89 13.27 6.09 1.58
CA SER A 89 13.55 7.32 2.29
C SER A 89 13.54 7.11 3.80
N ASN A 90 14.27 7.94 4.51
CA ASN A 90 14.27 7.96 5.97
C ASN A 90 13.22 8.96 6.47
N ILE A 91 12.64 8.65 7.63
CA ILE A 91 11.74 9.56 8.34
C ILE A 91 12.47 10.14 9.54
N LEU A 92 12.45 11.46 9.66
CA LEU A 92 13.00 12.16 10.81
C LEU A 92 11.85 12.62 11.71
N ILE A 93 11.89 12.20 12.98
CA ILE A 93 10.82 12.45 13.95
C ILE A 93 11.33 13.37 15.05
N PHE A 94 10.56 14.41 15.37
CA PHE A 94 10.91 15.41 16.36
C PHE A 94 9.87 15.52 17.48
N GLY A 95 10.32 16.05 18.62
CA GLY A 95 9.48 16.52 19.70
C GLY A 95 8.85 15.40 20.53
N LYS A 96 7.65 15.64 21.03
CA LYS A 96 6.95 14.79 22.01
C LYS A 96 6.66 13.36 21.51
N ASN A 97 6.65 13.13 20.22
CA ASN A 97 6.37 11.81 19.63
C ASN A 97 7.62 10.90 19.60
N LEU A 98 8.80 11.41 19.92
CA LEU A 98 10.07 10.67 19.80
C LEU A 98 10.08 9.39 20.63
N ILE A 99 9.57 9.42 21.86
CA ILE A 99 9.55 8.27 22.77
C ILE A 99 8.64 7.17 22.22
N SER A 100 7.42 7.53 21.86
CA SER A 100 6.44 6.57 21.31
C SER A 100 6.91 5.97 19.99
N ALA A 101 7.48 6.79 19.11
CA ALA A 101 8.06 6.36 17.85
C ALA A 101 9.22 5.38 18.07
N SER A 102 10.19 5.73 18.91
CA SER A 102 11.36 4.88 19.22
C SER A 102 10.94 3.53 19.78
N LYS A 103 9.94 3.51 20.69
CA LYS A 103 9.41 2.27 21.25
C LYS A 103 8.74 1.41 20.16
N TRP A 104 7.93 2.04 19.29
CA TRP A 104 7.24 1.35 18.22
C TRP A 104 8.22 0.74 17.20
N TYR A 105 9.22 1.51 16.75
CA TYR A 105 10.24 1.05 15.80
C TYR A 105 11.03 -0.15 16.34
N ARG A 106 11.48 -0.10 17.61
CA ARG A 106 12.20 -1.23 18.24
C ARG A 106 11.36 -2.48 18.31
N ASN A 107 10.08 -2.35 18.65
CA ASN A 107 9.17 -3.49 18.81
C ASN A 107 8.81 -4.17 17.48
N ASN A 108 8.95 -3.48 16.36
CA ASN A 108 8.57 -3.98 15.04
C ASN A 108 9.77 -4.24 14.11
N ASN A 109 11.00 -4.20 14.65
CA ASN A 109 12.25 -4.43 13.89
C ASN A 109 12.43 -3.53 12.66
N PHE A 110 11.84 -2.35 12.65
CA PHE A 110 12.14 -1.32 11.68
C PHE A 110 13.38 -0.54 12.15
N VAL A 111 14.54 -0.94 11.66
CA VAL A 111 15.82 -0.26 11.89
C VAL A 111 16.33 0.27 10.56
#